data_24b53cdffadc6a3f749dd8934485b744
#
_entry.id   24b53cdffadc6a3f749dd8934485b744
#
_cell.length_a   1.000
_cell.length_b   1.000
_cell.length_c   1.000
_cell.angle_alpha   90.00
_cell.angle_beta   90.00
_cell.angle_gamma   90.00
#
_symmetry.space_group_name_H-M   'P 1'
#
loop_
_entity.id
_entity.type
_entity.pdbx_description
1 polymer ?
#
loop_
_entity_poly.entity_id
_entity_poly.type
_entity_poly.pdbx_seq_one_letter_code
_entity_poly.pdbx_strand_id
1 'polypeptide(L)'
;PAFVRPDAPEAERALRVIGDIACDPDSAFNPVQVYDRATTWAEPALRVHDAPPLDIMAIDNLPSMLPRESSEDFASQLLPTLRALPEMDNAVWQRARDLFDQHVAEV
;
A
#
# COMPACT_ATOMS: atom_id res chain seq x y z
N PRO A 1 -5.80 -11.87 5.47
CA PRO A 1 -6.26 -12.82 4.45
C PRO A 1 -6.22 -12.15 3.07
N ALA A 2 -5.76 -12.90 2.04
CA ALA A 2 -5.76 -12.41 0.67
C ALA A 2 -7.20 -12.29 0.13
N PHE A 3 -7.50 -11.19 -0.55
CA PHE A 3 -8.79 -10.97 -1.21
C PHE A 3 -8.89 -11.68 -2.56
N VAL A 4 -7.76 -11.79 -3.27
CA VAL A 4 -7.65 -12.50 -4.54
C VAL A 4 -6.46 -13.44 -4.46
N ARG A 5 -6.68 -14.71 -4.80
CA ARG A 5 -5.68 -15.77 -4.75
C ARG A 5 -5.48 -16.40 -6.12
N PRO A 6 -4.28 -16.95 -6.40
CA PRO A 6 -4.01 -17.64 -7.66
C PRO A 6 -4.90 -18.88 -7.89
N ASP A 7 -5.30 -19.54 -6.80
CA ASP A 7 -6.08 -20.79 -6.79
C ASP A 7 -7.60 -20.57 -6.71
N ALA A 8 -8.07 -19.30 -6.73
CA ALA A 8 -9.50 -19.03 -6.66
C ALA A 8 -10.22 -19.51 -7.93
N PRO A 9 -11.46 -20.07 -7.81
CA PRO A 9 -12.24 -20.50 -8.97
C PRO A 9 -12.48 -19.34 -9.95
N GLU A 10 -12.03 -19.50 -11.18
CA GLU A 10 -12.11 -18.45 -12.20
C GLU A 10 -13.47 -18.36 -12.88
N ALA A 11 -14.18 -19.49 -13.00
CA ALA A 11 -15.35 -19.64 -13.87
C ALA A 11 -16.50 -18.65 -13.60
N GLU A 12 -16.62 -18.15 -12.36
CA GLU A 12 -17.69 -17.24 -11.96
C GLU A 12 -17.19 -15.81 -11.61
N ARG A 13 -15.91 -15.52 -11.84
CA ARG A 13 -15.34 -14.24 -11.47
C ARG A 13 -15.88 -13.11 -12.35
N ALA A 14 -16.63 -12.19 -11.74
CA ALA A 14 -17.11 -10.97 -12.39
C ALA A 14 -16.02 -9.87 -12.46
N LEU A 15 -15.04 -9.90 -11.54
CA LEU A 15 -13.94 -8.93 -11.48
C LEU A 15 -13.04 -9.07 -12.71
N ARG A 16 -12.74 -7.95 -13.36
CA ARG A 16 -11.94 -7.88 -14.60
C ARG A 16 -10.71 -7.00 -14.48
N VAL A 17 -10.72 -6.04 -13.56
CA VAL A 17 -9.63 -5.10 -13.36
C VAL A 17 -9.41 -4.89 -11.87
N ILE A 18 -8.15 -4.85 -11.46
CA ILE A 18 -7.72 -4.50 -10.11
C ILE A 18 -6.73 -3.34 -10.19
N GLY A 19 -6.95 -2.30 -9.40
CA GLY A 19 -5.92 -1.31 -9.09
C GLY A 19 -5.36 -1.59 -7.70
N ASP A 20 -4.15 -2.11 -7.62
CA ASP A 20 -3.48 -2.35 -6.35
C ASP A 20 -2.58 -1.15 -5.99
N ILE A 21 -3.02 -0.38 -5.02
CA ILE A 21 -2.31 0.81 -4.53
C ILE A 21 -1.18 0.44 -3.57
N ALA A 22 -1.30 -0.69 -2.88
CA ALA A 22 -0.27 -1.17 -1.95
C ALA A 22 1.01 -1.57 -2.69
N CYS A 23 0.86 -2.17 -3.88
CA CYS A 23 1.94 -2.58 -4.78
C CYS A 23 3.08 -3.32 -4.05
N ASP A 24 2.76 -4.47 -3.46
CA ASP A 24 3.72 -5.27 -2.69
C ASP A 24 3.76 -6.73 -3.23
N PRO A 25 4.25 -6.93 -4.47
CA PRO A 25 4.15 -8.21 -5.17
C PRO A 25 4.82 -9.38 -4.46
N ASP A 26 5.91 -9.12 -3.73
CA ASP A 26 6.72 -10.15 -3.09
C ASP A 26 6.34 -10.42 -1.61
N SER A 27 5.36 -9.71 -1.09
CA SER A 27 4.97 -9.83 0.32
C SER A 27 3.98 -10.97 0.56
N ALA A 28 4.25 -11.77 1.57
CA ALA A 28 3.28 -12.73 2.10
C ALA A 28 2.01 -12.07 2.66
N PHE A 29 2.06 -10.78 2.92
CA PHE A 29 0.92 -9.99 3.41
C PHE A 29 0.14 -9.30 2.28
N ASN A 30 0.59 -9.43 1.03
CA ASN A 30 -0.13 -8.87 -0.12
C ASN A 30 -1.57 -9.41 -0.17
N PRO A 31 -2.59 -8.54 -0.13
CA PRO A 31 -3.98 -8.98 -0.23
C PRO A 31 -4.37 -9.44 -1.64
N VAL A 32 -3.56 -9.10 -2.65
CA VAL A 32 -3.80 -9.39 -4.08
C VAL A 32 -2.65 -10.26 -4.61
N GLN A 33 -2.73 -11.57 -4.35
CA GLN A 33 -1.64 -12.53 -4.62
C GLN A 33 -1.73 -13.14 -6.04
N VAL A 34 -1.97 -12.33 -7.07
CA VAL A 34 -2.13 -12.80 -8.46
C VAL A 34 -1.11 -12.21 -9.42
N TYR A 35 -0.19 -11.42 -8.94
CA TYR A 35 0.89 -10.81 -9.73
C TYR A 35 2.21 -10.88 -8.97
N ASP A 36 3.32 -10.83 -9.71
CA ASP A 36 4.68 -11.07 -9.23
C ASP A 36 5.63 -9.89 -9.46
N ARG A 37 5.15 -8.81 -10.07
CA ARG A 37 5.93 -7.61 -10.36
C ARG A 37 5.08 -6.37 -10.43
N ALA A 38 5.66 -5.23 -10.06
CA ALA A 38 5.06 -3.93 -10.27
C ALA A 38 4.83 -3.64 -11.76
N THR A 39 3.78 -2.90 -12.07
CA THR A 39 3.56 -2.32 -13.39
C THR A 39 4.22 -0.94 -13.50
N THR A 40 4.35 -0.43 -14.71
CA THR A 40 5.00 0.85 -14.97
C THR A 40 4.10 1.76 -15.79
N TRP A 41 4.50 3.01 -15.97
CA TRP A 41 3.79 3.94 -16.88
C TRP A 41 3.79 3.51 -18.34
N ALA A 42 4.85 2.85 -18.77
CA ALA A 42 4.94 2.33 -20.14
C ALA A 42 4.05 1.09 -20.32
N GLU A 43 3.93 0.27 -19.26
CA GLU A 43 3.11 -0.94 -19.21
C GLU A 43 2.23 -0.89 -17.96
N PRO A 44 1.13 -0.12 -17.98
CA PRO A 44 0.35 0.15 -16.77
C PRO A 44 -0.54 -1.01 -16.34
N ALA A 45 -0.75 -2.00 -17.18
CA ALA A 45 -1.59 -3.14 -16.90
C ALA A 45 -0.87 -4.46 -17.22
N LEU A 46 -0.97 -5.41 -16.31
CA LEU A 46 -0.50 -6.78 -16.48
C LEU A 46 -1.71 -7.70 -16.58
N ARG A 47 -1.78 -8.49 -17.68
CA ARG A 47 -2.76 -9.57 -17.80
C ARG A 47 -2.35 -10.74 -16.92
N VAL A 48 -3.14 -11.03 -15.87
CA VAL A 48 -2.87 -12.14 -14.94
C VAL A 48 -3.74 -13.37 -15.19
N HIS A 49 -4.89 -13.21 -15.85
CA HIS A 49 -5.74 -14.30 -16.35
C HIS A 49 -6.34 -13.95 -17.70
N ASP A 50 -6.50 -14.94 -18.55
CA ASP A 50 -7.05 -14.76 -19.89
C ASP A 50 -8.56 -15.03 -19.99
N ALA A 51 -9.05 -16.03 -19.28
CA ALA A 51 -10.44 -16.46 -19.39
C ALA A 51 -11.03 -16.88 -18.02
N PRO A 52 -11.89 -16.06 -17.41
CA PRO A 52 -12.26 -14.70 -17.79
C PRO A 52 -11.08 -13.73 -17.58
N PRO A 53 -10.93 -12.69 -18.43
CA PRO A 53 -9.77 -11.81 -18.35
C PRO A 53 -9.68 -11.09 -17.01
N LEU A 54 -8.46 -10.94 -16.49
CA LEU A 54 -8.15 -10.13 -15.32
C LEU A 54 -6.88 -9.35 -15.57
N ASP A 55 -6.99 -8.05 -15.51
CA ASP A 55 -5.87 -7.12 -15.61
C ASP A 55 -5.61 -6.48 -14.25
N ILE A 56 -4.35 -6.29 -13.93
CA ILE A 56 -3.95 -5.59 -12.73
C ILE A 56 -3.06 -4.39 -13.05
N MET A 57 -3.31 -3.26 -12.38
CA MET A 57 -2.41 -2.13 -12.30
C MET A 57 -1.83 -2.11 -10.89
N ALA A 58 -0.52 -2.14 -10.77
CA ALA A 58 0.21 -2.10 -9.51
C ALA A 58 1.47 -1.25 -9.71
N ILE A 59 1.27 0.07 -9.81
CA ILE A 59 2.37 1.03 -9.98
C ILE A 59 2.90 1.38 -8.60
N ASP A 60 4.19 1.08 -8.37
CA ASP A 60 4.87 1.43 -7.13
C ASP A 60 4.99 2.95 -6.99
N ASN A 61 4.88 3.40 -5.75
CA ASN A 61 5.05 4.80 -5.36
C ASN A 61 4.16 5.78 -6.15
N LEU A 62 2.85 5.54 -6.20
CA LEU A 62 1.87 6.42 -6.84
C LEU A 62 1.99 7.91 -6.47
N PRO A 63 2.34 8.30 -5.22
CA PRO A 63 2.56 9.71 -4.87
C PRO A 63 3.64 10.42 -5.70
N SER A 64 4.60 9.68 -6.25
CA SER A 64 5.64 10.24 -7.14
C SER A 64 5.11 10.79 -8.45
N MET A 65 3.87 10.49 -8.79
CA MET A 65 3.20 10.99 -10.00
C MET A 65 2.75 12.44 -9.88
N LEU A 66 2.42 12.85 -8.66
CA LEU A 66 2.02 14.19 -8.28
C LEU A 66 2.92 14.64 -7.12
N PRO A 67 4.24 14.74 -7.31
CA PRO A 67 5.19 14.86 -6.20
C PRO A 67 5.00 16.14 -5.39
N ARG A 68 4.62 17.22 -6.05
CA ARG A 68 4.37 18.49 -5.37
C ARG A 68 3.11 18.41 -4.51
N GLU A 69 1.99 17.99 -5.10
CA GLU A 69 0.70 17.91 -4.44
C GLU A 69 0.75 16.89 -3.27
N SER A 70 1.38 15.75 -3.49
CA SER A 70 1.57 14.73 -2.46
C SER A 70 2.44 15.24 -1.30
N SER A 71 3.50 15.99 -1.61
CA SER A 71 4.38 16.57 -0.59
C SER A 71 3.69 17.69 0.19
N GLU A 72 2.93 18.55 -0.48
CA GLU A 72 2.17 19.63 0.17
C GLU A 72 1.08 19.05 1.08
N ASP A 73 0.36 18.03 0.61
CA ASP A 73 -0.68 17.34 1.41
C ASP A 73 -0.06 16.66 2.64
N PHE A 74 0.97 15.84 2.45
CA PHE A 74 1.67 15.18 3.54
C PHE A 74 2.22 16.18 4.56
N ALA A 75 2.89 17.23 4.11
CA ALA A 75 3.44 18.26 4.98
C ALA A 75 2.34 18.99 5.78
N SER A 76 1.21 19.29 5.16
CA SER A 76 0.08 19.93 5.83
C SER A 76 -0.50 19.08 6.96
N GLN A 77 -0.57 17.78 6.76
CA GLN A 77 -1.07 16.84 7.76
C GLN A 77 -0.07 16.57 8.88
N LEU A 78 1.22 16.49 8.55
CA LEU A 78 2.28 16.19 9.52
C LEU A 78 2.66 17.39 10.39
N LEU A 79 2.64 18.60 9.82
CA LEU A 79 3.15 19.82 10.49
C LEU A 79 2.51 20.10 11.84
N PRO A 80 1.20 19.97 12.05
CA PRO A 80 0.59 20.17 13.38
C PRO A 80 1.17 19.21 14.43
N THR A 81 1.40 17.95 14.05
CA THR A 81 2.00 16.95 14.93
C THR A 81 3.47 17.29 15.27
N LEU A 82 4.25 17.70 14.27
CA LEU A 82 5.64 18.11 14.50
C LEU A 82 5.73 19.36 15.39
N ARG A 83 4.82 20.31 15.23
CA ARG A 83 4.78 21.50 16.10
C ARG A 83 4.45 21.17 17.55
N ALA A 84 3.72 20.10 17.79
CA ALA A 84 3.41 19.61 19.12
C ALA A 84 4.54 18.71 19.71
N LEU A 85 5.67 18.54 19.02
CA LEU A 85 6.78 17.73 19.51
C LEU A 85 7.34 18.18 20.89
N PRO A 86 7.42 19.48 21.21
CA PRO A 86 7.82 19.90 22.54
C PRO A 86 6.86 19.44 23.66
N GLU A 87 5.63 19.12 23.31
CA GLU A 87 4.60 18.60 24.21
C GLU A 87 4.52 17.07 24.05
N MET A 88 5.57 16.37 24.50
CA MET A 88 5.71 14.90 24.33
C MET A 88 4.67 14.10 25.12
N ASP A 89 3.89 14.75 25.96
CA ASP A 89 2.78 14.16 26.73
C ASP A 89 1.46 14.08 25.93
N ASN A 90 1.40 14.64 24.71
CA ASN A 90 0.22 14.45 23.87
C ASN A 90 0.10 12.99 23.36
N ALA A 91 -1.15 12.57 23.09
CA ALA A 91 -1.48 11.18 22.78
C ALA A 91 -0.75 10.59 21.57
N VAL A 92 -0.36 11.41 20.59
CA VAL A 92 0.35 10.95 19.38
C VAL A 92 1.77 10.54 19.73
N TRP A 93 2.50 11.42 20.46
CA TRP A 93 3.88 11.17 20.81
C TRP A 93 4.01 10.15 21.93
N GLN A 94 3.07 10.09 22.89
CA GLN A 94 3.00 9.02 23.87
C GLN A 94 2.89 7.65 23.20
N ARG A 95 1.94 7.48 22.29
CA ARG A 95 1.78 6.22 21.55
C ARG A 95 3.02 5.83 20.75
N ALA A 96 3.67 6.79 20.10
CA ALA A 96 4.92 6.54 19.37
C ALA A 96 6.05 6.08 20.33
N ARG A 97 6.17 6.71 21.49
CA ARG A 97 7.13 6.32 22.53
C ARG A 97 6.83 4.91 23.07
N ASP A 98 5.58 4.65 23.43
CA ASP A 98 5.19 3.35 23.99
C ASP A 98 5.51 2.21 23.02
N LEU A 99 5.25 2.40 21.73
CA LEU A 99 5.60 1.43 20.69
C LEU A 99 7.12 1.24 20.56
N PHE A 100 7.88 2.33 20.58
CA PHE A 100 9.34 2.27 20.57
C PHE A 100 9.87 1.50 21.78
N ASP A 101 9.44 1.85 22.98
CA ASP A 101 9.88 1.22 24.22
C ASP A 101 9.53 -0.27 24.25
N GLN A 102 8.34 -0.64 23.76
CA GLN A 102 7.92 -2.03 23.62
C GLN A 102 8.89 -2.81 22.72
N HIS A 103 9.21 -2.30 21.53
CA HIS A 103 10.06 -3.02 20.58
C HIS A 103 11.53 -3.08 21.03
N VAL A 104 12.02 -2.04 21.69
CA VAL A 104 13.39 -2.05 22.23
C VAL A 104 13.53 -3.02 23.41
N ALA A 105 12.47 -3.21 24.18
CA ALA A 105 12.50 -4.17 25.32
C ALA A 105 12.50 -5.64 24.86
N GLU A 106 12.16 -5.93 23.58
CA GLU A 106 12.15 -7.26 23.00
C GLU A 106 13.50 -7.67 22.38
N VAL A 107 14.47 -6.76 22.35
CA VAL A 107 15.83 -6.94 21.79
C VAL A 107 16.84 -7.18 22.92
#